data_298ae0a9062216a213064090028ea69c
#
_entry.id   298ae0a9062216a213064090028ea69c
#
_cell.length_a   1.000
_cell.length_b   1.000
_cell.length_c   1.000
_cell.angle_alpha   90.00
_cell.angle_beta   90.00
_cell.angle_gamma   90.00
#
_symmetry.space_group_name_H-M   'P 1'
#
loop_
_entity.id
_entity.type
_entity.pdbx_description
1 polymer ?
#
loop_
_entity_poly.entity_id
_entity_poly.type
_entity_poly.pdbx_seq_one_letter_code
_entity_poly.pdbx_strand_id
1 'polypeptide(L)'
;MPTLLPPDPPPGGRRARWQPHNEGRRERIVAALVELIEETPPGAEVPMQRITERAGLAKSVVYRQFSGRDELDRRTRTAIADQFADALAAALDVSTGSINEILHRTIAVVVDWIDQHAGLYEFLRRGPVDGAPEDVDGISSLKDRIAADTRALVSELAGVVGVVDEPVVDTMTFAIVSMTEATVTRWVRSRERTLSRERLIGELAGYAWSVLDGVGRAQGLDLDPNEPLLAVLTRLSTVRAPH
;
A
#
# COMPACT_ATOMS: atom_id res chain seq x y z
N MET A 1 66.47 -20.53 -1.77
CA MET A 1 65.48 -19.57 -2.29
C MET A 1 64.10 -20.14 -2.03
N PRO A 2 63.26 -19.54 -1.13
CA PRO A 2 61.93 -20.02 -0.91
C PRO A 2 61.00 -19.41 -1.98
N THR A 3 60.25 -20.28 -2.65
CA THR A 3 59.23 -19.95 -3.65
C THR A 3 58.01 -19.33 -2.93
N LEU A 4 57.77 -18.04 -3.15
CA LEU A 4 56.56 -17.36 -2.71
C LEU A 4 55.35 -17.86 -3.53
N LEU A 5 54.42 -18.53 -2.86
CA LEU A 5 53.09 -18.77 -3.41
C LEU A 5 52.33 -17.42 -3.59
N PRO A 6 51.61 -17.25 -4.70
CA PRO A 6 50.78 -16.06 -4.86
C PRO A 6 49.62 -16.01 -3.84
N PRO A 7 49.19 -14.82 -3.37
CA PRO A 7 48.14 -14.71 -2.39
C PRO A 7 46.79 -15.19 -2.96
N ASP A 8 46.03 -15.89 -2.12
CA ASP A 8 44.67 -16.32 -2.44
C ASP A 8 43.77 -15.13 -2.84
N PRO A 9 42.93 -15.30 -3.88
CA PRO A 9 42.01 -14.24 -4.29
C PRO A 9 40.92 -14.03 -3.22
N PRO A 10 40.48 -12.77 -2.96
CA PRO A 10 39.53 -12.46 -1.89
C PRO A 10 38.19 -13.17 -2.11
N PRO A 11 37.59 -13.75 -1.04
CA PRO A 11 36.33 -14.47 -1.10
C PRO A 11 35.15 -13.47 -1.19
N GLY A 12 34.78 -13.02 -2.38
CA GLY A 12 33.65 -12.07 -2.52
C GLY A 12 33.12 -11.88 -3.95
N GLY A 13 33.96 -12.06 -4.95
CA GLY A 13 33.64 -11.65 -6.32
C GLY A 13 32.62 -12.51 -7.06
N ARG A 14 32.37 -13.75 -6.67
CA ARG A 14 31.37 -14.63 -7.30
C ARG A 14 29.98 -14.46 -6.70
N ARG A 15 29.85 -14.30 -5.38
CA ARG A 15 28.54 -14.08 -4.73
C ARG A 15 27.91 -12.75 -5.14
N ALA A 16 28.68 -11.68 -5.21
CA ALA A 16 28.19 -10.34 -5.59
C ALA A 16 27.67 -10.25 -7.04
N ARG A 17 28.21 -11.04 -7.98
CA ARG A 17 27.78 -11.08 -9.37
C ARG A 17 26.53 -11.96 -9.61
N TRP A 18 26.22 -12.88 -8.70
CA TRP A 18 25.07 -13.79 -8.82
C TRP A 18 23.79 -13.24 -8.17
N GLN A 19 23.90 -12.29 -7.26
CA GLN A 19 22.74 -11.70 -6.58
C GLN A 19 21.80 -10.94 -7.54
N PRO A 20 22.24 -10.05 -8.44
CA PRO A 20 21.33 -9.33 -9.36
C PRO A 20 20.60 -10.26 -10.33
N HIS A 21 21.26 -11.33 -10.77
CA HIS A 21 20.63 -12.32 -11.67
C HIS A 21 19.59 -13.20 -10.96
N ASN A 22 19.75 -13.47 -9.68
CA ASN A 22 18.77 -14.24 -8.92
C ASN A 22 17.57 -13.38 -8.52
N GLU A 23 17.79 -12.11 -8.19
CA GLU A 23 16.75 -11.14 -7.88
C GLU A 23 15.84 -10.90 -9.09
N GLY A 24 16.38 -10.61 -10.25
CA GLY A 24 15.61 -10.45 -11.48
C GLY A 24 14.87 -11.72 -11.95
N ARG A 25 15.30 -12.93 -11.51
CA ARG A 25 14.51 -14.15 -11.72
C ARG A 25 13.37 -14.29 -10.76
N ARG A 26 13.55 -13.92 -9.49
CA ARG A 26 12.49 -13.90 -8.48
C ARG A 26 11.40 -12.91 -8.86
N GLU A 27 11.78 -11.72 -9.26
CA GLU A 27 10.85 -10.67 -9.73
C GLU A 27 10.03 -11.16 -10.92
N ARG A 28 10.65 -11.80 -11.92
CA ARG A 28 9.92 -12.36 -13.08
C ARG A 28 8.92 -13.46 -12.69
N ILE A 29 9.26 -14.30 -11.71
CA ILE A 29 8.35 -15.35 -11.23
C ILE A 29 7.18 -14.74 -10.50
N VAL A 30 7.42 -13.74 -9.64
CA VAL A 30 6.39 -13.00 -8.91
C VAL A 30 5.48 -12.26 -9.90
N ALA A 31 6.05 -11.53 -10.86
CA ALA A 31 5.29 -10.83 -11.91
C ALA A 31 4.40 -11.79 -12.71
N ALA A 32 4.95 -12.95 -13.12
CA ALA A 32 4.18 -13.97 -13.82
C ALA A 32 3.00 -14.50 -12.99
N LEU A 33 3.17 -14.63 -11.67
CA LEU A 33 2.07 -15.05 -10.79
C LEU A 33 1.02 -13.92 -10.63
N VAL A 34 1.43 -12.67 -10.50
CA VAL A 34 0.52 -11.51 -10.45
C VAL A 34 -0.34 -11.46 -11.72
N GLU A 35 0.26 -11.52 -12.91
CA GLU A 35 -0.47 -11.55 -14.19
C GLU A 35 -1.47 -12.70 -14.25
N LEU A 36 -1.06 -13.91 -13.83
CA LEU A 36 -1.92 -15.09 -13.84
C LEU A 36 -3.08 -15.00 -12.84
N ILE A 37 -2.90 -14.35 -11.71
CA ILE A 37 -3.98 -14.09 -10.75
C ILE A 37 -5.02 -13.17 -11.38
N GLU A 38 -4.60 -12.13 -12.12
CA GLU A 38 -5.50 -11.22 -12.85
C GLU A 38 -6.33 -11.94 -13.93
N GLU A 39 -5.72 -12.91 -14.62
CA GLU A 39 -6.39 -13.71 -15.67
C GLU A 39 -7.28 -14.83 -15.12
N THR A 40 -7.19 -15.11 -13.82
CA THR A 40 -7.87 -16.27 -13.21
C THR A 40 -9.06 -15.76 -12.37
N PRO A 41 -10.21 -16.44 -12.36
CA PRO A 41 -11.32 -16.04 -11.51
C PRO A 41 -10.88 -15.84 -10.05
N PRO A 42 -11.36 -14.77 -9.36
CA PRO A 42 -11.00 -14.50 -7.98
C PRO A 42 -11.18 -15.73 -7.09
N GLY A 43 -10.14 -16.07 -6.35
CA GLY A 43 -10.20 -17.23 -5.47
C GLY A 43 -9.73 -18.55 -6.08
N ALA A 44 -9.56 -18.68 -7.37
CA ALA A 44 -9.05 -19.89 -7.99
C ALA A 44 -7.53 -20.03 -7.85
N GLU A 45 -7.05 -21.26 -7.80
CA GLU A 45 -5.62 -21.56 -7.73
C GLU A 45 -4.93 -21.39 -9.10
N VAL A 46 -3.73 -20.82 -9.07
CA VAL A 46 -2.85 -20.77 -10.24
C VAL A 46 -1.85 -21.93 -10.14
N PRO A 47 -1.89 -22.93 -11.04
CA PRO A 47 -0.96 -24.05 -11.00
C PRO A 47 0.50 -23.62 -11.23
N MET A 48 1.45 -24.26 -10.54
CA MET A 48 2.89 -23.97 -10.66
C MET A 48 3.39 -24.13 -12.11
N GLN A 49 2.81 -25.02 -12.88
CA GLN A 49 3.15 -25.21 -14.28
C GLN A 49 2.88 -23.93 -15.09
N ARG A 50 1.71 -23.31 -14.93
CA ARG A 50 1.38 -22.05 -15.62
C ARG A 50 2.35 -20.91 -15.24
N ILE A 51 2.76 -20.86 -13.96
CA ILE A 51 3.73 -19.85 -13.48
C ILE A 51 5.07 -20.03 -14.17
N THR A 52 5.58 -21.27 -14.27
CA THR A 52 6.87 -21.56 -14.92
C THR A 52 6.84 -21.25 -16.42
N GLU A 53 5.75 -21.60 -17.10
CA GLU A 53 5.52 -21.30 -18.51
C GLU A 53 5.46 -19.78 -18.76
N ARG A 54 4.70 -19.03 -17.95
CA ARG A 54 4.58 -17.57 -18.06
C ARG A 54 5.92 -16.87 -17.78
N ALA A 55 6.65 -17.31 -16.76
CA ALA A 55 7.96 -16.76 -16.41
C ALA A 55 9.06 -17.11 -17.43
N GLY A 56 8.82 -18.06 -18.33
CA GLY A 56 9.82 -18.57 -19.29
C GLY A 56 10.99 -19.26 -18.59
N LEU A 57 10.74 -19.98 -17.49
CA LEU A 57 11.75 -20.62 -16.66
C LEU A 57 11.43 -22.11 -16.45
N ALA A 58 12.48 -22.94 -16.42
CA ALA A 58 12.31 -24.35 -16.09
C ALA A 58 11.83 -24.51 -14.63
N LYS A 59 10.96 -25.49 -14.37
CA LYS A 59 10.40 -25.79 -13.05
C LYS A 59 11.46 -25.90 -11.97
N SER A 60 12.61 -26.55 -12.27
CA SER A 60 13.75 -26.67 -11.35
C SER A 60 14.39 -25.33 -10.99
N VAL A 61 14.29 -24.31 -11.84
CA VAL A 61 14.79 -22.96 -11.56
C VAL A 61 13.88 -22.27 -10.55
N VAL A 62 12.56 -22.38 -10.71
CA VAL A 62 11.58 -21.79 -9.78
C VAL A 62 11.73 -22.38 -8.37
N TYR A 63 11.83 -23.70 -8.24
CA TYR A 63 12.03 -24.37 -6.94
C TYR A 63 13.41 -24.08 -6.28
N ARG A 64 14.39 -23.54 -7.02
CA ARG A 64 15.66 -23.06 -6.42
C ARG A 64 15.54 -21.61 -5.93
N GLN A 65 14.57 -20.85 -6.41
CA GLN A 65 14.38 -19.46 -6.02
C GLN A 65 13.49 -19.31 -4.77
N PHE A 66 12.57 -20.26 -4.56
CA PHE A 66 11.63 -20.27 -3.45
C PHE A 66 11.65 -21.63 -2.77
N SER A 67 11.61 -21.66 -1.44
CA SER A 67 11.61 -22.90 -0.64
C SER A 67 10.33 -23.73 -0.84
N GLY A 68 9.28 -23.12 -1.40
CA GLY A 68 8.00 -23.75 -1.68
C GLY A 68 6.98 -22.79 -2.23
N ARG A 69 5.75 -23.27 -2.38
CA ARG A 69 4.62 -22.47 -2.85
C ARG A 69 4.30 -21.34 -1.88
N ASP A 70 4.32 -21.61 -0.59
CA ASP A 70 3.96 -20.65 0.45
C ASP A 70 4.90 -19.43 0.45
N GLU A 71 6.21 -19.64 0.25
CA GLU A 71 7.17 -18.53 0.12
C GLU A 71 6.89 -17.70 -1.14
N LEU A 72 6.63 -18.36 -2.28
CA LEU A 72 6.26 -17.64 -3.50
C LEU A 72 4.99 -16.83 -3.32
N ASP A 73 3.95 -17.41 -2.73
CA ASP A 73 2.68 -16.75 -2.50
C ASP A 73 2.84 -15.56 -1.53
N ARG A 74 3.63 -15.70 -0.47
CA ARG A 74 3.96 -14.64 0.47
C ARG A 74 4.67 -13.47 -0.22
N ARG A 75 5.72 -13.75 -0.99
CA ARG A 75 6.45 -12.75 -1.78
C ARG A 75 5.55 -12.05 -2.79
N THR A 76 4.65 -12.80 -3.41
CA THR A 76 3.70 -12.22 -4.36
C THR A 76 2.70 -11.31 -3.65
N ARG A 77 2.20 -11.68 -2.47
CA ARG A 77 1.36 -10.80 -1.65
C ARG A 77 2.08 -9.51 -1.26
N THR A 78 3.36 -9.62 -0.87
CA THR A 78 4.19 -8.44 -0.57
C THR A 78 4.31 -7.52 -1.78
N ALA A 79 4.62 -8.05 -2.96
CA ALA A 79 4.74 -7.26 -4.18
C ALA A 79 3.41 -6.56 -4.58
N ILE A 80 2.28 -7.24 -4.41
CA ILE A 80 0.95 -6.66 -4.66
C ILE A 80 0.65 -5.54 -3.65
N ALA A 81 0.95 -5.77 -2.37
CA ALA A 81 0.76 -4.76 -1.32
C ALA A 81 1.63 -3.52 -1.54
N ASP A 82 2.90 -3.71 -1.94
CA ASP A 82 3.82 -2.62 -2.26
C ASP A 82 3.33 -1.80 -3.46
N GLN A 83 2.92 -2.45 -4.55
CA GLN A 83 2.40 -1.78 -5.74
C GLN A 83 1.16 -0.92 -5.42
N PHE A 84 0.25 -1.43 -4.60
CA PHE A 84 -0.92 -0.66 -4.19
C PHE A 84 -0.55 0.50 -3.27
N ALA A 85 0.34 0.28 -2.29
CA ALA A 85 0.79 1.32 -1.37
C ALA A 85 1.50 2.46 -2.13
N ASP A 86 2.31 2.16 -3.13
CA ASP A 86 2.98 3.16 -3.98
C ASP A 86 1.96 4.00 -4.78
N ALA A 87 0.95 3.36 -5.37
CA ALA A 87 -0.13 4.05 -6.07
C ALA A 87 -0.94 4.98 -5.14
N LEU A 88 -1.20 4.53 -3.92
CA LEU A 88 -1.91 5.31 -2.90
C LEU A 88 -1.06 6.49 -2.40
N ALA A 89 0.24 6.27 -2.15
CA ALA A 89 1.17 7.32 -1.74
C ALA A 89 1.26 8.44 -2.79
N ALA A 90 1.28 8.09 -4.08
CA ALA A 90 1.26 9.06 -5.17
C ALA A 90 -0.04 9.88 -5.20
N ALA A 91 -1.19 9.29 -4.82
CA ALA A 91 -2.46 9.99 -4.73
C ALA A 91 -2.58 10.87 -3.48
N LEU A 92 -1.87 10.53 -2.41
CA LEU A 92 -1.78 11.31 -1.17
C LEU A 92 -0.86 12.54 -1.28
N ASP A 93 -0.39 12.92 -2.48
CA ASP A 93 0.41 14.13 -2.67
C ASP A 93 -0.31 15.35 -2.09
N VAL A 94 0.25 15.90 -1.02
CA VAL A 94 -0.27 17.08 -0.29
C VAL A 94 0.33 18.41 -0.77
N SER A 95 1.23 18.36 -1.74
CA SER A 95 1.86 19.55 -2.31
C SER A 95 0.92 20.36 -3.18
N THR A 96 -0.17 19.75 -3.65
CA THR A 96 -1.14 20.38 -4.54
C THR A 96 -2.59 20.04 -4.15
N GLY A 97 -3.47 21.01 -4.33
CA GLY A 97 -4.90 20.87 -4.16
C GLY A 97 -5.41 21.18 -2.75
N SER A 98 -6.71 21.09 -2.61
CA SER A 98 -7.44 21.22 -1.35
C SER A 98 -7.55 19.86 -0.64
N ILE A 99 -7.94 19.88 0.65
CA ILE A 99 -8.19 18.65 1.41
C ILE A 99 -9.24 17.79 0.69
N ASN A 100 -10.29 18.41 0.18
CA ASN A 100 -11.37 17.71 -0.53
C ASN A 100 -10.86 17.02 -1.80
N GLU A 101 -10.02 17.69 -2.60
CA GLU A 101 -9.41 17.09 -3.80
C GLU A 101 -8.46 15.94 -3.46
N ILE A 102 -7.67 16.08 -2.38
CA ILE A 102 -6.77 15.02 -1.89
C ILE A 102 -7.59 13.78 -1.48
N LEU A 103 -8.65 13.97 -0.69
CA LEU A 103 -9.52 12.87 -0.26
C LEU A 103 -10.17 12.18 -1.46
N HIS A 104 -10.72 12.94 -2.42
CA HIS A 104 -11.38 12.37 -3.60
C HIS A 104 -10.41 11.54 -4.44
N ARG A 105 -9.21 12.06 -4.78
CA ARG A 105 -8.26 11.31 -5.60
C ARG A 105 -7.70 10.07 -4.89
N THR A 106 -7.45 10.17 -3.58
CA THR A 106 -6.96 9.04 -2.78
C THR A 106 -7.99 7.93 -2.68
N ILE A 107 -9.24 8.27 -2.38
CA ILE A 107 -10.34 7.31 -2.30
C ILE A 107 -10.64 6.71 -3.68
N ALA A 108 -10.53 7.50 -4.76
CA ALA A 108 -10.69 7.00 -6.12
C ALA A 108 -9.68 5.88 -6.43
N VAL A 109 -8.41 6.04 -6.02
CA VAL A 109 -7.39 4.97 -6.18
C VAL A 109 -7.81 3.70 -5.44
N VAL A 110 -8.32 3.81 -4.20
CA VAL A 110 -8.79 2.63 -3.44
C VAL A 110 -9.96 1.94 -4.14
N VAL A 111 -10.96 2.72 -4.57
CA VAL A 111 -12.16 2.19 -5.26
C VAL A 111 -11.75 1.49 -6.55
N ASP A 112 -10.96 2.14 -7.39
CA ASP A 112 -10.54 1.62 -8.69
C ASP A 112 -9.70 0.37 -8.54
N TRP A 113 -8.75 0.38 -7.59
CA TRP A 113 -7.87 -0.75 -7.41
C TRP A 113 -8.62 -2.00 -6.94
N ILE A 114 -9.50 -1.89 -5.94
CA ILE A 114 -10.27 -3.05 -5.44
C ILE A 114 -11.27 -3.54 -6.49
N ASP A 115 -11.87 -2.64 -7.27
CA ASP A 115 -12.83 -3.00 -8.32
C ASP A 115 -12.16 -3.66 -9.53
N GLN A 116 -11.01 -3.13 -9.97
CA GLN A 116 -10.30 -3.62 -11.14
C GLN A 116 -9.46 -4.86 -10.85
N HIS A 117 -8.96 -5.02 -9.62
CA HIS A 117 -8.02 -6.06 -9.19
C HIS A 117 -8.61 -7.00 -8.14
N ALA A 118 -9.88 -7.39 -8.32
CA ALA A 118 -10.57 -8.25 -7.35
C ALA A 118 -9.83 -9.57 -7.08
N GLY A 119 -9.14 -10.13 -8.07
CA GLY A 119 -8.30 -11.32 -7.95
C GLY A 119 -7.10 -11.10 -7.02
N LEU A 120 -6.38 -10.00 -7.20
CA LEU A 120 -5.24 -9.62 -6.35
C LEU A 120 -5.69 -9.31 -4.92
N TYR A 121 -6.80 -8.58 -4.76
CA TYR A 121 -7.37 -8.30 -3.45
C TYR A 121 -7.73 -9.59 -2.69
N GLU A 122 -8.38 -10.55 -3.36
CA GLU A 122 -8.71 -11.84 -2.74
C GLU A 122 -7.45 -12.67 -2.44
N PHE A 123 -6.40 -12.56 -3.24
CA PHE A 123 -5.12 -13.23 -2.99
C PHE A 123 -4.40 -12.67 -1.76
N LEU A 124 -4.44 -11.35 -1.54
CA LEU A 124 -3.91 -10.71 -0.33
C LEU A 124 -4.60 -11.22 0.95
N ARG A 125 -5.90 -11.50 0.89
CA ARG A 125 -6.68 -11.99 2.04
C ARG A 125 -6.32 -13.42 2.47
N ARG A 126 -5.61 -14.19 1.65
CA ARG A 126 -5.37 -15.62 1.89
C ARG A 126 -4.19 -15.93 2.80
N GLY A 127 -3.45 -14.94 3.23
CA GLY A 127 -2.32 -15.16 4.13
C GLY A 127 -1.40 -13.96 4.27
N PRO A 128 -0.32 -14.10 5.04
CA PRO A 128 0.56 -12.99 5.39
C PRO A 128 1.42 -12.49 4.22
N VAL A 129 1.91 -11.26 4.38
CA VAL A 129 3.02 -10.67 3.62
C VAL A 129 4.35 -10.96 4.33
N ASP A 130 5.48 -10.64 3.68
CA ASP A 130 6.80 -10.76 4.31
C ASP A 130 6.90 -9.85 5.55
N GLY A 131 7.43 -10.42 6.62
CA GLY A 131 7.63 -9.70 7.88
C GLY A 131 6.38 -9.57 8.77
N ALA A 132 5.19 -9.93 8.27
CA ALA A 132 3.99 -9.98 9.09
C ALA A 132 3.87 -11.29 9.88
N PRO A 133 3.14 -11.29 11.03
CA PRO A 133 2.78 -12.51 11.74
C PRO A 133 1.99 -13.47 10.86
N GLU A 134 2.12 -14.78 11.10
CA GLU A 134 1.49 -15.83 10.28
C GLU A 134 -0.06 -15.82 10.33
N ASP A 135 -0.63 -15.25 11.38
CA ASP A 135 -2.07 -15.12 11.61
C ASP A 135 -2.66 -13.82 11.08
N VAL A 136 -1.82 -12.92 10.53
CA VAL A 136 -2.25 -11.63 9.97
C VAL A 136 -2.26 -11.71 8.44
N ASP A 137 -3.42 -11.54 7.84
CA ASP A 137 -3.55 -11.53 6.38
C ASP A 137 -2.98 -10.25 5.75
N GLY A 138 -2.70 -10.32 4.43
CA GLY A 138 -2.06 -9.23 3.70
C GLY A 138 -2.88 -7.94 3.65
N ILE A 139 -4.22 -8.02 3.70
CA ILE A 139 -5.07 -6.82 3.74
C ILE A 139 -4.97 -6.12 5.10
N SER A 140 -4.96 -6.90 6.19
CA SER A 140 -4.77 -6.34 7.53
C SER A 140 -3.41 -5.66 7.65
N SER A 141 -2.33 -6.33 7.22
CA SER A 141 -0.98 -5.75 7.19
C SER A 141 -0.90 -4.48 6.32
N LEU A 142 -1.57 -4.48 5.17
CA LEU A 142 -1.61 -3.33 4.26
C LEU A 142 -2.37 -2.15 4.88
N LYS A 143 -3.50 -2.40 5.55
CA LYS A 143 -4.25 -1.35 6.28
C LYS A 143 -3.43 -0.73 7.39
N ASP A 144 -2.75 -1.54 8.19
CA ASP A 144 -1.89 -1.05 9.28
C ASP A 144 -0.76 -0.17 8.73
N ARG A 145 -0.12 -0.60 7.63
CA ARG A 145 0.92 0.19 6.95
C ARG A 145 0.36 1.52 6.41
N ILE A 146 -0.74 1.50 5.67
CA ILE A 146 -1.37 2.71 5.12
C ILE A 146 -1.80 3.66 6.25
N ALA A 147 -2.38 3.13 7.33
CA ALA A 147 -2.76 3.94 8.48
C ALA A 147 -1.53 4.58 9.15
N ALA A 148 -0.42 3.83 9.30
CA ALA A 148 0.83 4.35 9.85
C ALA A 148 1.44 5.45 8.97
N ASP A 149 1.50 5.24 7.64
CA ASP A 149 2.03 6.23 6.69
C ASP A 149 1.15 7.49 6.67
N THR A 150 -0.17 7.32 6.65
CA THR A 150 -1.13 8.46 6.71
C THR A 150 -1.03 9.19 8.04
N ARG A 151 -0.88 8.47 9.16
CA ARG A 151 -0.66 9.06 10.48
C ARG A 151 0.60 9.91 10.49
N ALA A 152 1.72 9.40 9.99
CA ALA A 152 2.98 10.15 9.94
C ALA A 152 2.81 11.46 9.17
N LEU A 153 2.16 11.43 7.99
CA LEU A 153 1.86 12.61 7.19
C LEU A 153 0.97 13.60 7.94
N VAL A 154 -0.12 13.14 8.54
CA VAL A 154 -1.06 14.01 9.28
C VAL A 154 -0.38 14.62 10.50
N SER A 155 0.44 13.85 11.24
CA SER A 155 1.21 14.35 12.40
C SER A 155 2.22 15.42 11.99
N GLU A 156 2.89 15.25 10.83
CA GLU A 156 3.80 16.26 10.28
C GLU A 156 3.04 17.58 9.98
N LEU A 157 1.92 17.47 9.27
CA LEU A 157 1.08 18.63 8.93
C LEU A 157 0.51 19.32 10.18
N ALA A 158 0.04 18.55 11.17
CA ALA A 158 -0.45 19.05 12.44
C ALA A 158 0.67 19.73 13.26
N GLY A 159 1.90 19.21 13.18
CA GLY A 159 3.08 19.80 13.79
C GLY A 159 3.40 21.20 13.26
N VAL A 160 3.17 21.46 11.96
CA VAL A 160 3.35 22.80 11.35
C VAL A 160 2.43 23.82 12.00
N VAL A 161 1.23 23.43 12.42
CA VAL A 161 0.24 24.32 13.07
C VAL A 161 0.25 24.22 14.60
N GLY A 162 1.22 23.48 15.17
CA GLY A 162 1.41 23.39 16.64
C GLY A 162 0.32 22.58 17.36
N VAL A 163 -0.29 21.63 16.69
CA VAL A 163 -1.33 20.74 17.25
C VAL A 163 -0.91 19.30 16.99
N VAL A 164 -0.50 18.59 18.04
CA VAL A 164 -0.16 17.17 17.94
C VAL A 164 -0.80 16.42 19.09
N ASP A 165 -1.78 15.57 18.76
CA ASP A 165 -2.34 14.56 19.67
C ASP A 165 -2.19 13.21 18.95
N GLU A 166 -1.03 12.58 19.10
CA GLU A 166 -0.67 11.34 18.41
C GLU A 166 -1.72 10.21 18.57
N PRO A 167 -2.26 9.92 19.79
CA PRO A 167 -3.31 8.91 19.95
C PRO A 167 -4.58 9.22 19.15
N VAL A 168 -4.98 10.48 19.07
CA VAL A 168 -6.16 10.90 18.32
C VAL A 168 -5.91 10.77 16.82
N VAL A 169 -4.76 11.22 16.32
CA VAL A 169 -4.37 11.10 14.92
C VAL A 169 -4.29 9.63 14.51
N ASP A 170 -3.68 8.77 15.32
CA ASP A 170 -3.60 7.32 15.06
C ASP A 170 -4.99 6.69 14.94
N THR A 171 -5.86 6.92 15.91
CA THR A 171 -7.23 6.38 15.90
C THR A 171 -8.03 6.89 14.71
N MET A 172 -7.93 8.18 14.40
CA MET A 172 -8.62 8.82 13.27
C MET A 172 -8.18 8.24 11.92
N THR A 173 -6.89 8.14 11.69
CA THR A 173 -6.35 7.62 10.42
C THR A 173 -6.71 6.16 10.23
N PHE A 174 -6.59 5.33 11.26
CA PHE A 174 -7.02 3.94 11.21
C PHE A 174 -8.52 3.79 10.94
N ALA A 175 -9.36 4.62 11.56
CA ALA A 175 -10.80 4.62 11.33
C ALA A 175 -11.16 4.96 9.87
N ILE A 176 -10.55 6.00 9.30
CA ILE A 176 -10.77 6.42 7.91
C ILE A 176 -10.33 5.31 6.93
N VAL A 177 -9.15 4.74 7.11
CA VAL A 177 -8.62 3.67 6.26
C VAL A 177 -9.52 2.43 6.33
N SER A 178 -9.90 2.01 7.55
CA SER A 178 -10.75 0.82 7.77
C SER A 178 -12.16 1.01 7.24
N MET A 179 -12.77 2.17 7.44
CA MET A 179 -14.09 2.52 6.91
C MET A 179 -14.08 2.47 5.39
N THR A 180 -13.08 3.08 4.77
CA THR A 180 -12.95 3.15 3.30
C THR A 180 -12.82 1.75 2.72
N GLU A 181 -11.84 0.95 3.20
CA GLU A 181 -11.62 -0.43 2.73
C GLU A 181 -12.87 -1.30 2.89
N ALA A 182 -13.48 -1.31 4.06
CA ALA A 182 -14.65 -2.15 4.34
C ALA A 182 -15.84 -1.77 3.47
N THR A 183 -16.07 -0.46 3.26
CA THR A 183 -17.20 0.04 2.45
C THR A 183 -16.98 -0.26 0.97
N VAL A 184 -15.79 -0.05 0.44
CA VAL A 184 -15.45 -0.35 -0.96
C VAL A 184 -15.55 -1.86 -1.21
N THR A 185 -14.99 -2.69 -0.32
CA THR A 185 -15.06 -4.14 -0.43
C THR A 185 -16.52 -4.64 -0.44
N ARG A 186 -17.37 -4.09 0.42
CA ARG A 186 -18.80 -4.39 0.43
C ARG A 186 -19.47 -4.00 -0.89
N TRP A 187 -19.14 -2.81 -1.42
CA TRP A 187 -19.70 -2.32 -2.67
C TRP A 187 -19.27 -3.16 -3.87
N VAL A 188 -17.99 -3.52 -3.98
CA VAL A 188 -17.48 -4.39 -5.06
C VAL A 188 -18.12 -5.79 -5.02
N ARG A 189 -18.34 -6.35 -3.82
CA ARG A 189 -18.95 -7.67 -3.66
C ARG A 189 -20.47 -7.69 -3.80
N SER A 190 -21.11 -6.52 -3.84
CA SER A 190 -22.56 -6.44 -4.00
C SER A 190 -22.99 -6.85 -5.41
N ARG A 191 -23.99 -7.73 -5.51
CA ARG A 191 -24.60 -8.09 -6.79
C ARG A 191 -25.37 -6.92 -7.42
N GLU A 192 -25.91 -6.06 -6.59
CA GLU A 192 -26.62 -4.84 -6.99
C GLU A 192 -25.87 -3.64 -6.40
N ARG A 193 -25.14 -2.92 -7.26
CA ARG A 193 -24.45 -1.70 -6.86
C ARG A 193 -25.47 -0.56 -6.78
N THR A 194 -25.90 -0.21 -5.58
CA THR A 194 -26.89 0.86 -5.34
C THR A 194 -26.33 2.25 -5.56
N LEU A 195 -25.01 2.42 -5.50
CA LEU A 195 -24.32 3.69 -5.78
C LEU A 195 -23.46 3.54 -7.03
N SER A 196 -23.39 4.60 -7.84
CA SER A 196 -22.36 4.70 -8.88
C SER A 196 -20.98 4.85 -8.23
N ARG A 197 -19.93 4.57 -9.00
CA ARG A 197 -18.54 4.75 -8.57
C ARG A 197 -18.28 6.17 -8.06
N GLU A 198 -18.68 7.16 -8.83
CA GLU A 198 -18.46 8.59 -8.53
C GLU A 198 -19.18 8.99 -7.25
N ARG A 199 -20.41 8.50 -7.06
CA ARG A 199 -21.16 8.77 -5.85
C ARG A 199 -20.55 8.09 -4.62
N LEU A 200 -20.07 6.85 -4.75
CA LEU A 200 -19.37 6.17 -3.66
C LEU A 200 -18.12 6.94 -3.23
N ILE A 201 -17.31 7.39 -4.19
CA ILE A 201 -16.11 8.21 -3.90
C ILE A 201 -16.51 9.49 -3.17
N GLY A 202 -17.52 10.21 -3.66
CA GLY A 202 -17.98 11.45 -3.03
C GLY A 202 -18.49 11.26 -1.61
N GLU A 203 -19.30 10.20 -1.36
CA GLU A 203 -19.81 9.89 -0.02
C GLU A 203 -18.65 9.53 0.94
N LEU A 204 -17.71 8.69 0.50
CA LEU A 204 -16.55 8.31 1.33
C LEU A 204 -15.62 9.50 1.61
N ALA A 205 -15.40 10.39 0.63
CA ALA A 205 -14.64 11.62 0.84
C ALA A 205 -15.34 12.54 1.84
N GLY A 206 -16.65 12.66 1.75
CA GLY A 206 -17.48 13.42 2.70
C GLY A 206 -17.41 12.85 4.12
N TYR A 207 -17.45 11.52 4.27
CA TYR A 207 -17.31 10.88 5.60
C TYR A 207 -15.88 11.06 6.17
N ALA A 208 -14.84 10.88 5.36
CA ALA A 208 -13.47 11.12 5.77
C ALA A 208 -13.26 12.58 6.17
N TRP A 209 -13.78 13.52 5.39
CA TRP A 209 -13.79 14.95 5.75
C TRP A 209 -14.49 15.20 7.09
N SER A 210 -15.68 14.64 7.31
CA SER A 210 -16.44 14.84 8.54
C SER A 210 -15.69 14.38 9.78
N VAL A 211 -14.92 13.30 9.66
CA VAL A 211 -14.05 12.82 10.74
C VAL A 211 -12.87 13.77 10.97
N LEU A 212 -12.19 14.19 9.90
CA LEU A 212 -11.07 15.14 9.95
C LEU A 212 -11.49 16.50 10.54
N ASP A 213 -12.59 17.06 10.06
CA ASP A 213 -13.14 18.35 10.52
C ASP A 213 -13.57 18.27 12.00
N GLY A 214 -14.23 17.17 12.41
CA GLY A 214 -14.61 16.95 13.81
C GLY A 214 -13.42 16.92 14.75
N VAL A 215 -12.35 16.20 14.38
CA VAL A 215 -11.10 16.15 15.14
C VAL A 215 -10.39 17.51 15.11
N GLY A 216 -10.31 18.17 13.97
CA GLY A 216 -9.70 19.49 13.81
C GLY A 216 -10.37 20.54 14.70
N ARG A 217 -11.71 20.61 14.68
CA ARG A 217 -12.49 21.53 15.52
C ARG A 217 -12.30 21.26 17.01
N ALA A 218 -12.20 19.99 17.43
CA ALA A 218 -11.91 19.65 18.82
C ALA A 218 -10.54 20.18 19.29
N GLN A 219 -9.62 20.35 18.34
CA GLN A 219 -8.28 20.94 18.56
C GLN A 219 -8.24 22.47 18.29
N GLY A 220 -9.39 23.09 18.03
CA GLY A 220 -9.51 24.53 17.77
C GLY A 220 -9.01 24.94 16.38
N LEU A 221 -9.00 24.01 15.42
CA LEU A 221 -8.70 24.30 14.02
C LEU A 221 -9.99 24.67 13.27
N ASP A 222 -9.91 25.70 12.44
CA ASP A 222 -10.94 26.05 11.46
C ASP A 222 -10.38 25.77 10.07
N LEU A 223 -10.86 24.65 9.48
CA LEU A 223 -10.40 24.12 8.20
C LEU A 223 -11.48 24.35 7.15
N ASP A 224 -11.10 24.90 5.99
CA ASP A 224 -11.93 24.91 4.79
C ASP A 224 -11.47 23.76 3.87
N PRO A 225 -12.36 22.78 3.58
CA PRO A 225 -12.00 21.64 2.73
C PRO A 225 -11.66 22.02 1.29
N ASN A 226 -12.08 23.20 0.83
CA ASN A 226 -11.89 23.66 -0.55
C ASN A 226 -10.74 24.67 -0.68
N GLU A 227 -10.19 25.16 0.43
CA GLU A 227 -9.00 26.00 0.42
C GLU A 227 -7.76 25.12 0.09
N PRO A 228 -6.83 25.59 -0.77
CA PRO A 228 -5.56 24.88 -1.00
C PRO A 228 -4.86 24.58 0.32
N LEU A 229 -4.45 23.31 0.52
CA LEU A 229 -3.88 22.86 1.79
C LEU A 229 -2.71 23.71 2.27
N LEU A 230 -1.82 24.11 1.36
CA LEU A 230 -0.69 25.01 1.70
C LEU A 230 -1.14 26.38 2.19
N ALA A 231 -2.24 26.91 1.68
CA ALA A 231 -2.81 28.17 2.15
C ALA A 231 -3.40 28.01 3.57
N VAL A 232 -4.12 26.89 3.82
CA VAL A 232 -4.61 26.56 5.17
C VAL A 232 -3.47 26.49 6.17
N LEU A 233 -2.40 25.75 5.87
CA LEU A 233 -1.24 25.61 6.74
C LEU A 233 -0.56 26.96 7.02
N THR A 234 -0.38 27.78 5.98
CA THR A 234 0.21 29.12 6.11
C THR A 234 -0.65 30.02 7.01
N ARG A 235 -1.96 30.04 6.80
CA ARG A 235 -2.91 30.81 7.61
C ARG A 235 -2.87 30.40 9.09
N LEU A 236 -2.92 29.09 9.36
CA LEU A 236 -2.94 28.56 10.72
C LEU A 236 -1.61 28.77 11.45
N SER A 237 -0.47 28.63 10.78
CA SER A 237 0.85 28.85 11.36
C SER A 237 1.08 30.33 11.76
N THR A 238 0.54 31.28 10.97
CA THR A 238 0.65 32.72 11.29
C THR A 238 -0.22 33.15 12.47
N VAL A 239 -1.39 32.53 12.65
CA VAL A 239 -2.30 32.85 13.78
C VAL A 239 -1.75 32.35 15.13
N ARG A 240 -0.94 31.30 15.12
CA ARG A 240 -0.38 30.64 16.32
C ARG A 240 1.07 31.01 16.62
N ALA A 241 1.73 31.82 15.81
CA ALA A 241 3.08 32.32 16.14
C ALA A 241 3.04 33.09 17.47
N PRO A 242 3.80 32.71 18.50
CA PRO A 242 3.84 33.44 19.75
C PRO A 242 4.45 34.83 19.49
N HIS A 243 3.79 35.88 19.97
CA HIS A 243 4.32 37.23 20.07
C HIS A 243 5.41 37.31 21.13
#